data_c8e754e4c4cfa70dbcb6ea130dd0c820
#
_entry.id   c8e754e4c4cfa70dbcb6ea130dd0c820
#
_cell.length_a   1.000
_cell.length_b   1.000
_cell.length_c   1.000
_cell.angle_alpha   90.00
_cell.angle_beta   90.00
_cell.angle_gamma   90.00
#
_symmetry.space_group_name_H-M   'P 1'
#
loop_
_entity.id
_entity.type
_entity.pdbx_description
1 polymer ?
#
loop_
_entity_poly.entity_id
_entity_poly.type
_entity_poly.pdbx_seq_one_letter_code
_entity_poly.pdbx_strand_id
1 'polypeptide(L)'
;MTRGIRSISGVSDVSEEMLFFMYLLEYYAEHKNKKTGEVLTEWDRHGITQTIYDNYWGYHTESMENAYQDIDSLLATGKHAW
;
A
#
# COMPACT_ATOMS: atom_id res chain seq x y z
N MET A 1 -23.06 19.98 -15.88
CA MET A 1 -22.84 19.54 -15.63
C MET A 1 -22.48 19.16 -14.91
N THR A 2 -22.67 19.14 -14.81
CA THR A 2 -22.42 18.75 -13.92
C THR A 2 -21.47 18.21 -13.95
N ARG A 3 -20.96 18.37 -14.58
CA ARG A 3 -20.07 17.82 -14.80
C ARG A 3 -18.81 18.04 -14.13
N GLY A 4 -18.05 19.11 -13.76
CA GLY A 4 -16.89 19.23 -12.97
C GLY A 4 -16.96 18.36 -11.76
N ILE A 5 -18.09 18.26 -11.30
CA ILE A 5 -18.36 17.37 -10.20
C ILE A 5 -18.00 15.94 -10.56
N ARG A 6 -18.04 15.66 -11.81
CA ARG A 6 -17.70 14.34 -12.30
C ARG A 6 -16.27 13.99 -11.96
N SER A 7 -15.38 14.97 -12.06
CA SER A 7 -13.99 14.68 -11.74
C SER A 7 -13.85 14.28 -10.28
N ILE A 8 -14.70 14.84 -9.44
CA ILE A 8 -14.72 14.44 -8.05
C ILE A 8 -15.23 13.02 -7.93
N SER A 9 -16.18 12.67 -8.78
CA SER A 9 -16.68 11.31 -8.79
C SER A 9 -15.59 10.32 -9.08
N GLY A 10 -14.63 10.70 -9.93
CA GLY A 10 -13.53 9.82 -10.23
C GLY A 10 -12.76 9.45 -8.98
N VAL A 11 -12.60 10.42 -8.08
CA VAL A 11 -11.92 10.15 -6.82
C VAL A 11 -12.74 9.20 -5.96
N SER A 12 -14.05 9.39 -5.94
CA SER A 12 -14.91 8.57 -5.11
C SER A 12 -15.01 7.13 -5.63
N ASP A 13 -14.53 6.88 -6.85
CA ASP A 13 -14.52 5.53 -7.38
C ASP A 13 -13.38 4.70 -6.84
N VAL A 14 -12.44 5.33 -6.15
CA VAL A 14 -11.31 4.60 -5.55
C VAL A 14 -11.78 3.96 -4.26
N SER A 15 -11.54 2.67 -4.12
CA SER A 15 -11.95 1.93 -2.93
C SER A 15 -11.12 2.35 -1.73
N GLU A 16 -11.63 2.05 -0.53
CA GLU A 16 -10.88 2.32 0.69
C GLU A 16 -9.61 1.49 0.73
N GLU A 17 -9.67 0.26 0.22
CA GLU A 17 -8.50 -0.59 0.17
C GLU A 17 -7.41 0.02 -0.71
N MET A 18 -7.79 0.58 -1.84
CA MET A 18 -6.83 1.19 -2.74
C MET A 18 -6.24 2.45 -2.12
N LEU A 19 -7.06 3.28 -1.48
CA LEU A 19 -6.56 4.48 -0.82
C LEU A 19 -5.58 4.12 0.28
N PHE A 20 -5.93 3.12 1.09
CA PHE A 20 -5.02 2.68 2.15
C PHE A 20 -3.72 2.15 1.56
N PHE A 21 -3.81 1.37 0.48
CA PHE A 21 -2.63 0.83 -0.17
C PHE A 21 -1.71 1.95 -0.64
N MET A 22 -2.29 2.99 -1.23
CA MET A 22 -1.50 4.13 -1.71
C MET A 22 -0.82 4.87 -0.57
N TYR A 23 -1.53 5.08 0.54
CA TYR A 23 -0.93 5.72 1.71
C TYR A 23 0.17 4.84 2.29
N LEU A 24 -0.08 3.54 2.41
CA LEU A 24 0.91 2.63 2.95
C LEU A 24 2.17 2.63 2.10
N LEU A 25 2.01 2.60 0.78
CA LEU A 25 3.14 2.65 -0.13
C LEU A 25 3.96 3.91 0.07
N GLU A 26 3.28 5.07 0.16
CA GLU A 26 3.97 6.34 0.32
C GLU A 26 4.68 6.43 1.67
N TYR A 27 4.00 6.02 2.73
CA TYR A 27 4.60 6.09 4.07
C TYR A 27 5.76 5.11 4.21
N TYR A 28 5.61 3.91 3.64
CA TYR A 28 6.68 2.94 3.68
C TYR A 28 7.90 3.48 2.91
N ALA A 29 7.67 4.08 1.75
CA ALA A 29 8.76 4.64 0.96
C ALA A 29 9.48 5.74 1.74
N GLU A 30 8.72 6.62 2.39
CA GLU A 30 9.30 7.68 3.19
C GLU A 30 10.08 7.10 4.37
N HIS A 31 9.53 6.09 5.01
CA HIS A 31 10.19 5.43 6.14
C HIS A 31 11.54 4.83 5.71
N LYS A 32 11.61 4.31 4.49
CA LYS A 32 12.83 3.71 3.97
C LYS A 32 13.70 4.71 3.23
N ASN A 33 13.28 5.97 3.15
CA ASN A 33 14.00 7.01 2.44
C ASN A 33 14.17 6.65 0.96
N LYS A 34 13.10 6.17 0.36
CA LYS A 34 13.08 5.77 -1.05
C LYS A 34 11.93 6.46 -1.76
N LYS A 35 11.97 6.42 -3.07
CA LYS A 35 10.87 6.94 -3.86
C LYS A 35 9.76 5.89 -3.97
N THR A 36 8.53 6.37 -4.04
CA THR A 36 7.37 5.49 -4.11
C THR A 36 7.47 4.50 -5.26
N GLY A 37 7.90 5.00 -6.44
CA GLY A 37 8.03 4.14 -7.61
C GLY A 37 9.05 3.04 -7.44
N GLU A 38 10.15 3.35 -6.74
CA GLU A 38 11.17 2.35 -6.46
C GLU A 38 10.62 1.25 -5.59
N VAL A 39 9.87 1.63 -4.57
CA VAL A 39 9.30 0.66 -3.63
C VAL A 39 8.31 -0.23 -4.36
N LEU A 40 7.42 0.36 -5.16
CA LEU A 40 6.42 -0.42 -5.87
C LEU A 40 7.09 -1.40 -6.85
N THR A 41 8.13 -0.96 -7.54
CA THR A 41 8.86 -1.83 -8.44
C THR A 41 9.46 -2.99 -7.68
N GLU A 42 10.01 -2.73 -6.50
CA GLU A 42 10.58 -3.79 -5.68
C GLU A 42 9.51 -4.77 -5.21
N TRP A 43 8.37 -4.26 -4.75
CA TRP A 43 7.26 -5.11 -4.34
C TRP A 43 6.80 -6.00 -5.49
N ASP A 44 6.69 -5.41 -6.69
CA ASP A 44 6.26 -6.18 -7.87
C ASP A 44 7.28 -7.26 -8.22
N ARG A 45 8.56 -6.92 -8.14
CA ARG A 45 9.61 -7.87 -8.47
C ARG A 45 9.62 -9.05 -7.51
N HIS A 46 9.29 -8.80 -6.24
CA HIS A 46 9.22 -9.86 -5.23
C HIS A 46 7.87 -10.55 -5.22
N GLY A 47 6.92 -10.08 -6.03
CA GLY A 47 5.61 -10.71 -6.12
C GLY A 47 4.74 -10.52 -4.90
N ILE A 48 4.96 -9.47 -4.13
CA ILE A 48 4.23 -9.26 -2.87
C ILE A 48 3.22 -8.12 -2.95
N THR A 49 3.14 -7.41 -4.07
CA THR A 49 2.24 -6.26 -4.18
C THR A 49 0.80 -6.66 -3.89
N GLN A 50 0.32 -7.73 -4.50
CA GLN A 50 -1.05 -8.17 -4.30
C GLN A 50 -1.27 -8.66 -2.87
N THR A 51 -0.28 -9.32 -2.31
CA THR A 51 -0.35 -9.79 -0.92
C THR A 51 -0.53 -8.62 0.03
N ILE A 52 0.22 -7.55 -0.18
CA ILE A 52 0.11 -6.36 0.65
C ILE A 52 -1.27 -5.72 0.49
N TYR A 53 -1.73 -5.59 -0.74
CA TYR A 53 -3.05 -5.01 -1.01
C TYR A 53 -4.15 -5.83 -0.34
N ASP A 54 -4.06 -7.15 -0.44
CA ASP A 54 -5.09 -8.04 0.08
C ASP A 54 -5.11 -8.05 1.60
N ASN A 55 -4.04 -7.62 2.25
CA ASN A 55 -3.97 -7.63 3.71
C ASN A 55 -4.48 -6.33 4.32
N TYR A 56 -5.37 -5.65 3.62
CA TYR A 56 -5.93 -4.37 4.08
C TYR A 56 -6.46 -4.46 5.51
N TRP A 57 -7.27 -5.48 5.80
CA TRP A 57 -7.89 -5.61 7.11
C TRP A 57 -6.85 -5.77 8.21
N GLY A 58 -5.79 -6.52 7.93
CA GLY A 58 -4.75 -6.71 8.91
C GLY A 58 -3.95 -5.44 9.16
N TYR A 59 -3.57 -4.77 8.09
CA TYR A 59 -2.70 -3.61 8.22
C TYR A 59 -3.44 -2.38 8.75
N HIS A 60 -4.67 -2.14 8.32
CA HIS A 60 -5.32 -0.89 8.68
C HIS A 60 -5.82 -0.88 10.12
N THR A 61 -5.87 -2.03 10.77
CA THR A 61 -6.25 -2.10 12.18
C THR A 61 -5.05 -2.09 13.11
N GLU A 62 -3.84 -2.10 12.55
CA GLU A 62 -2.60 -2.11 13.30
C GLU A 62 -1.88 -0.78 13.13
N SER A 63 -0.78 -0.61 13.83
CA SER A 63 0.05 0.57 13.60
C SER A 63 0.79 0.42 12.29
N MET A 64 1.17 1.57 11.70
CA MET A 64 1.95 1.54 10.47
C MET A 64 3.26 0.78 10.66
N GLU A 65 3.84 0.87 11.84
CA GLU A 65 5.10 0.19 12.10
C GLU A 65 4.96 -1.31 12.00
N ASN A 66 3.83 -1.86 12.44
CA ASN A 66 3.58 -3.29 12.28
C ASN A 66 3.48 -3.66 10.81
N ALA A 67 2.84 -2.80 10.01
CA ALA A 67 2.77 -3.04 8.58
C ALA A 67 4.17 -3.02 7.96
N TYR A 68 5.01 -2.08 8.37
CA TYR A 68 6.37 -2.00 7.84
C TYR A 68 7.15 -3.28 8.15
N GLN A 69 7.02 -3.78 9.36
CA GLN A 69 7.73 -5.01 9.76
C GLN A 69 7.25 -6.19 8.94
N ASP A 70 5.95 -6.25 8.68
CA ASP A 70 5.42 -7.34 7.88
C ASP A 70 5.91 -7.26 6.44
N ILE A 71 5.93 -6.05 5.87
CA ILE A 71 6.42 -5.86 4.51
C ILE A 71 7.90 -6.25 4.44
N ASP A 72 8.67 -5.85 5.43
CA ASP A 72 10.08 -6.24 5.46
C ASP A 72 10.23 -7.75 5.52
N SER A 73 9.37 -8.43 6.28
CA SER A 73 9.40 -9.88 6.36
C SER A 73 9.04 -10.50 5.01
N LEU A 74 8.03 -9.97 4.34
CA LEU A 74 7.66 -10.47 3.01
C LEU A 74 8.80 -10.33 2.02
N LEU A 75 9.51 -9.21 2.09
CA LEU A 75 10.65 -8.99 1.19
C LEU A 75 11.79 -9.94 1.50
N ALA A 76 12.02 -10.24 2.77
CA ALA A 76 13.14 -11.07 3.18
C ALA A 76 12.86 -12.55 3.06
N THR A 77 11.64 -12.99 3.35
CA THR A 77 11.33 -14.40 3.45
C THR A 77 10.16 -14.84 2.58
N GLY A 78 9.40 -13.92 2.04
CA GLY A 78 8.18 -14.25 1.31
C GLY A 78 7.00 -14.58 2.22
N LYS A 79 7.14 -14.40 3.52
CA LYS A 79 6.12 -14.75 4.49
C LYS A 79 5.83 -13.56 5.39
N HIS A 80 4.59 -13.51 5.89
CA HIS A 80 4.19 -12.52 6.88
C HIS A 80 5.00 -12.68 8.16
N ALA A 81 5.12 -11.58 8.91
CA ALA A 81 5.87 -11.60 10.15
C ALA A 81 5.15 -12.34 11.26
N TRP A 82 3.82 -12.51 11.12
CA TRP A 82 3.01 -13.19 12.13
C TRP A 82 2.21 -14.34 11.56
#